data_60b865b6ddeb895738fb379cbcf29b57
#
_entry.id   60b865b6ddeb895738fb379cbcf29b57
#
_cell.length_a   1.000
_cell.length_b   1.000
_cell.length_c   1.000
_cell.angle_alpha   90.00
_cell.angle_beta   90.00
_cell.angle_gamma   90.00
#
_symmetry.space_group_name_H-M   'P 1'
#
loop_
_entity.id
_entity.type
_entity.pdbx_description
1 polymer ?
#
loop_
_entity_poly.entity_id
_entity_poly.type
_entity_poly.pdbx_seq_one_letter_code
_entity_poly.pdbx_strand_id
1 'polypeptide(L)'
;MIYAVIDTNVIVSALITKSPNSPVLQVIQRIFLGRVCTLVNDEILAEYKEILTRPKFGLEKETIDTVISELQNHSLNVDAPPSGVVLPDPKDVVFYNVVLTKRDDGAYLVTGNIKHFPACRFVVTPREFLDIVDAPQRTMFVNDFSR
;
A
#
# COMPACT_ATOMS: atom_id res chain seq x y z
N MET A 1 -3.58 7.96 -12.13
CA MET A 1 -3.49 7.69 -10.66
C MET A 1 -3.09 6.25 -10.44
N ILE A 2 -2.13 6.04 -9.58
CA ILE A 2 -1.69 4.68 -9.22
C ILE A 2 -2.41 4.25 -7.95
N TYR A 3 -3.04 3.09 -7.99
CA TYR A 3 -3.76 2.51 -6.86
C TYR A 3 -2.94 1.43 -6.19
N ALA A 4 -2.92 1.43 -4.86
CA ALA A 4 -2.15 0.43 -4.13
C ALA A 4 -2.77 0.10 -2.78
N VAL A 5 -2.76 -1.19 -2.46
CA VAL A 5 -3.00 -1.68 -1.10
C VAL A 5 -1.64 -1.71 -0.42
N ILE A 6 -1.54 -1.11 0.75
CA ILE A 6 -0.28 -1.05 1.50
C ILE A 6 -0.37 -2.01 2.68
N ASP A 7 0.45 -3.04 2.67
CA ASP A 7 0.51 -3.99 3.79
C ASP A 7 0.97 -3.26 5.05
N THR A 8 0.42 -3.64 6.18
CA THR A 8 0.68 -2.98 7.47
C THR A 8 2.17 -2.89 7.80
N ASN A 9 2.96 -3.93 7.47
CA ASN A 9 4.39 -3.92 7.75
C ASN A 9 5.13 -2.78 7.06
N VAL A 10 4.67 -2.35 5.89
CA VAL A 10 5.28 -1.22 5.17
C VAL A 10 5.07 0.07 5.94
N ILE A 11 3.87 0.29 6.47
CA ILE A 11 3.55 1.49 7.24
C ILE A 11 4.34 1.51 8.55
N VAL A 12 4.37 0.38 9.26
CA VAL A 12 5.15 0.27 10.50
C VAL A 12 6.62 0.57 10.24
N SER A 13 7.20 -0.07 9.22
CA SER A 13 8.61 0.11 8.89
C SER A 13 8.93 1.56 8.53
N ALA A 14 8.01 2.23 7.82
CA ALA A 14 8.19 3.63 7.46
C ALA A 14 8.24 4.54 8.69
N LEU A 15 7.43 4.25 9.70
CA LEU A 15 7.34 5.10 10.89
C LEU A 15 8.45 4.85 11.90
N ILE A 16 9.08 3.67 11.89
CA ILE A 16 10.15 3.34 12.84
C ILE A 16 11.55 3.42 12.22
N THR A 17 11.66 3.54 10.90
CA THR A 17 12.98 3.62 10.26
C THR A 17 13.71 4.89 10.64
N LYS A 18 15.04 4.78 10.81
CA LYS A 18 15.90 5.93 11.04
C LYS A 18 16.59 6.39 9.77
N SER A 19 16.40 5.65 8.67
CA SER A 19 17.02 5.99 7.40
C SER A 19 16.08 6.88 6.57
N PRO A 20 16.46 8.12 6.26
CA PRO A 20 15.63 9.02 5.47
C PRO A 20 15.46 8.56 4.02
N ASN A 21 16.30 7.65 3.56
CA ASN A 21 16.27 7.12 2.19
C ASN A 21 15.62 5.74 2.10
N SER A 22 15.00 5.28 3.18
CA SER A 22 14.35 3.97 3.19
C SER A 22 13.22 3.92 2.17
N PRO A 23 13.13 2.85 1.36
CA PRO A 23 12.04 2.70 0.39
C PRO A 23 10.66 2.77 1.03
N VAL A 24 10.47 2.20 2.23
CA VAL A 24 9.17 2.24 2.91
C VAL A 24 8.75 3.67 3.22
N LEU A 25 9.68 4.50 3.70
CA LEU A 25 9.40 5.90 3.98
C LEU A 25 9.06 6.66 2.69
N GLN A 26 9.79 6.40 1.62
CA GLN A 26 9.54 7.04 0.33
C GLN A 26 8.17 6.67 -0.25
N VAL A 27 7.71 5.43 -0.05
CA VAL A 27 6.35 5.04 -0.45
C VAL A 27 5.31 5.90 0.27
N ILE A 28 5.44 6.05 1.59
CA ILE A 28 4.52 6.88 2.38
C ILE A 28 4.56 8.34 1.90
N GLN A 29 5.74 8.86 1.60
CA GLN A 29 5.88 10.22 1.06
C GLN A 29 5.13 10.39 -0.27
N ARG A 30 5.21 9.41 -1.17
CA ARG A 30 4.48 9.44 -2.46
C ARG A 30 2.97 9.45 -2.24
N ILE A 31 2.49 8.72 -1.24
CA ILE A 31 1.07 8.72 -0.88
C ILE A 31 0.66 10.11 -0.40
N PHE A 32 1.41 10.69 0.52
CA PHE A 32 1.09 11.99 1.11
C PHE A 32 1.21 13.14 0.09
N LEU A 33 2.02 12.96 -0.94
CA LEU A 33 2.10 13.91 -2.05
C LEU A 33 0.96 13.76 -3.06
N GLY A 34 0.06 12.82 -2.84
CA GLY A 34 -1.09 12.60 -3.72
C GLY A 34 -0.77 11.84 -5.01
N ARG A 35 0.40 11.21 -5.08
CA ARG A 35 0.82 10.45 -6.28
C ARG A 35 0.29 9.02 -6.30
N VAL A 36 -0.14 8.53 -5.15
CA VAL A 36 -0.68 7.18 -4.97
C VAL A 36 -1.99 7.29 -4.21
N CYS A 37 -3.02 6.61 -4.72
CA CYS A 37 -4.28 6.45 -4.02
C CYS A 37 -4.27 5.10 -3.31
N THR A 38 -4.31 5.10 -1.99
CA THR A 38 -4.34 3.86 -1.23
C THR A 38 -5.74 3.25 -1.25
N LEU A 39 -5.79 1.93 -1.26
CA LEU A 39 -7.05 1.20 -1.20
C LEU A 39 -7.22 0.67 0.22
N VAL A 40 -8.32 1.04 0.85
CA VAL A 40 -8.58 0.70 2.24
C VAL A 40 -10.03 0.25 2.42
N ASN A 41 -10.31 -0.34 3.55
CA ASN A 41 -11.66 -0.55 4.08
C ASN A 41 -11.57 -0.56 5.60
N ASP A 42 -12.69 -0.76 6.27
CA ASP A 42 -12.73 -0.71 7.72
C ASP A 42 -11.81 -1.75 8.38
N GLU A 43 -11.73 -2.95 7.81
CA GLU A 43 -10.84 -3.99 8.32
C GLU A 43 -9.37 -3.62 8.20
N ILE A 44 -8.98 -3.09 7.05
CA ILE A 44 -7.59 -2.67 6.82
C ILE A 44 -7.20 -1.53 7.75
N LEU A 45 -8.08 -0.53 7.87
CA LEU A 45 -7.82 0.61 8.76
C LEU A 45 -7.75 0.17 10.22
N ALA A 46 -8.60 -0.76 10.64
CA ALA A 46 -8.58 -1.30 11.99
C ALA A 46 -7.28 -2.06 12.25
N GLU A 47 -6.79 -2.82 11.28
CA GLU A 47 -5.51 -3.51 11.43
C GLU A 47 -4.34 -2.52 11.51
N TYR A 48 -4.31 -1.50 10.67
CA TYR A 48 -3.28 -0.47 10.76
C TYR A 48 -3.23 0.10 12.18
N LYS A 49 -4.38 0.49 12.70
CA LYS A 49 -4.47 1.09 14.03
C LYS A 49 -4.05 0.13 15.14
N GLU A 50 -4.50 -1.10 15.06
CA GLU A 50 -4.18 -2.13 16.06
C GLU A 50 -2.68 -2.41 16.11
N ILE A 51 -2.04 -2.56 14.95
CA ILE A 51 -0.62 -2.85 14.89
C ILE A 51 0.21 -1.63 15.31
N LEU A 52 -0.13 -0.44 14.81
CA LEU A 52 0.64 0.77 15.10
C LEU A 52 0.59 1.16 16.58
N THR A 53 -0.46 0.80 17.29
CA THR A 53 -0.60 1.09 18.72
C THR A 53 0.15 0.12 19.63
N ARG A 54 0.80 -0.91 19.08
CA ARG A 54 1.57 -1.87 19.90
C ARG A 54 2.73 -1.16 20.59
N PRO A 55 2.89 -1.35 21.91
CA PRO A 55 3.92 -0.65 22.68
C PRO A 55 5.35 -0.87 22.17
N LYS A 56 5.60 -2.02 21.55
CA LYS A 56 6.96 -2.34 21.05
C LYS A 56 7.45 -1.36 19.99
N PHE A 57 6.55 -0.66 19.31
CA PHE A 57 6.95 0.31 18.29
C PHE A 57 7.20 1.71 18.84
N GLY A 58 6.74 1.99 20.07
CA GLY A 58 6.98 3.26 20.74
C GLY A 58 6.43 4.49 20.02
N LEU A 59 5.39 4.33 19.20
CA LEU A 59 4.80 5.43 18.46
C LEU A 59 3.81 6.20 19.33
N GLU A 60 3.86 7.52 19.23
CA GLU A 60 2.93 8.38 19.95
C GLU A 60 1.54 8.32 19.31
N LYS A 61 0.50 8.43 20.14
CA LYS A 61 -0.88 8.41 19.66
C LYS A 61 -1.13 9.48 18.60
N GLU A 62 -0.60 10.68 18.79
CA GLU A 62 -0.78 11.77 17.83
C GLU A 62 -0.16 11.45 16.46
N THR A 63 1.01 10.82 16.45
CA THR A 63 1.65 10.38 15.22
C THR A 63 0.79 9.35 14.51
N ILE A 64 0.27 8.37 15.25
CA ILE A 64 -0.59 7.33 14.68
C ILE A 64 -1.85 7.93 14.09
N ASP A 65 -2.52 8.80 14.82
CA ASP A 65 -3.77 9.43 14.37
C ASP A 65 -3.52 10.28 13.12
N THR A 66 -2.43 11.01 13.08
CA THR A 66 -2.06 11.83 11.92
C THR A 66 -1.81 10.96 10.69
N VAL A 67 -1.05 9.88 10.83
CA VAL A 67 -0.75 8.98 9.72
C VAL A 67 -2.02 8.33 9.19
N ILE A 68 -2.87 7.82 10.07
CA ILE A 68 -4.14 7.20 9.66
C ILE A 68 -5.02 8.21 8.93
N SER A 69 -5.14 9.44 9.45
CA SER A 69 -5.92 10.49 8.79
C SER A 69 -5.37 10.83 7.40
N GLU A 70 -4.04 10.95 7.28
CA GLU A 70 -3.41 11.24 5.99
C GLU A 70 -3.59 10.10 4.98
N LEU A 71 -3.48 8.86 5.45
CA LEU A 71 -3.75 7.71 4.59
C LEU A 71 -5.20 7.73 4.10
N GLN A 72 -6.16 8.04 4.97
CA GLN A 72 -7.56 8.15 4.58
C GLN A 72 -7.82 9.28 3.60
N ASN A 73 -7.14 10.41 3.76
CA ASN A 73 -7.28 11.56 2.85
C ASN A 73 -6.81 11.24 1.42
N HIS A 74 -5.95 10.24 1.27
CA HIS A 74 -5.42 9.81 -0.02
C HIS A 74 -5.88 8.41 -0.37
N SER A 75 -7.08 8.04 0.02
CA SER A 75 -7.57 6.67 -0.14
C SER A 75 -8.90 6.60 -0.87
N LEU A 76 -9.17 5.39 -1.35
CA LEU A 76 -10.46 4.97 -1.87
C LEU A 76 -10.92 3.78 -1.04
N ASN A 77 -12.15 3.82 -0.54
CA ASN A 77 -12.71 2.69 0.20
C ASN A 77 -13.16 1.60 -0.77
N VAL A 78 -12.72 0.39 -0.52
CA VAL A 78 -13.02 -0.76 -1.39
C VAL A 78 -13.59 -1.91 -0.57
N ASP A 79 -14.85 -2.22 -0.81
CA ASP A 79 -15.48 -3.42 -0.27
C ASP A 79 -15.15 -4.59 -1.19
N ALA A 80 -14.39 -5.54 -0.70
CA ALA A 80 -13.91 -6.65 -1.50
C ALA A 80 -14.61 -7.94 -1.11
N PRO A 81 -15.15 -8.68 -2.08
CA PRO A 81 -15.71 -10.00 -1.77
C PRO A 81 -14.59 -10.98 -1.43
N PRO A 82 -14.93 -12.07 -0.67
CA PRO A 82 -13.94 -13.11 -0.43
C PRO A 82 -13.45 -13.73 -1.74
N SER A 83 -12.13 -13.94 -1.84
CA SER A 83 -11.52 -14.54 -3.04
C SER A 83 -11.41 -16.06 -2.94
N GLY A 84 -11.57 -16.61 -1.73
CA GLY A 84 -11.33 -18.03 -1.49
C GLY A 84 -9.86 -18.39 -1.35
N VAL A 85 -8.95 -17.42 -1.46
CA VAL A 85 -7.51 -17.66 -1.30
C VAL A 85 -7.18 -18.05 0.14
N VAL A 86 -6.27 -19.02 0.27
CA VAL A 86 -5.72 -19.41 1.57
C VAL A 86 -4.27 -18.95 1.61
N LEU A 87 -3.95 -18.09 2.59
CA LEU A 87 -2.61 -17.55 2.76
C LEU A 87 -1.97 -18.07 4.04
N PRO A 88 -0.61 -18.06 4.14
CA PRO A 88 0.08 -18.46 5.36
C PRO A 88 -0.42 -17.71 6.60
N ASP A 89 -0.69 -16.41 6.48
CA ASP A 89 -1.33 -15.63 7.53
C ASP A 89 -2.74 -15.23 7.10
N PRO A 90 -3.79 -15.72 7.80
CA PRO A 90 -5.16 -15.36 7.47
C PRO A 90 -5.45 -13.85 7.47
N LYS A 91 -4.69 -13.08 8.24
CA LYS A 91 -4.87 -11.62 8.32
C LYS A 91 -4.49 -10.92 7.03
N ASP A 92 -3.66 -11.55 6.19
CA ASP A 92 -3.25 -10.98 4.91
C ASP A 92 -4.34 -11.09 3.83
N VAL A 93 -5.33 -11.93 4.05
CA VAL A 93 -6.38 -12.22 3.06
C VAL A 93 -7.18 -10.97 2.68
N VAL A 94 -7.50 -10.10 3.63
CA VAL A 94 -8.25 -8.88 3.35
C VAL A 94 -7.49 -7.97 2.38
N PHE A 95 -6.17 -7.84 2.54
CA PHE A 95 -5.34 -7.04 1.65
C PHE A 95 -5.35 -7.60 0.23
N TYR A 96 -5.22 -8.91 0.13
CA TYR A 96 -5.22 -9.59 -1.17
C TYR A 96 -6.57 -9.47 -1.88
N ASN A 97 -7.67 -9.63 -1.14
CA ASN A 97 -9.01 -9.46 -1.70
C ASN A 97 -9.23 -8.07 -2.27
N VAL A 98 -8.73 -7.04 -1.58
CA VAL A 98 -8.89 -5.65 -2.03
C VAL A 98 -8.09 -5.41 -3.32
N VAL A 99 -6.84 -5.86 -3.39
CA VAL A 99 -6.07 -5.67 -4.62
C VAL A 99 -6.68 -6.42 -5.79
N LEU A 100 -7.19 -7.61 -5.58
CA LEU A 100 -7.88 -8.37 -6.65
C LEU A 100 -9.09 -7.62 -7.18
N THR A 101 -9.86 -7.01 -6.29
CA THR A 101 -11.06 -6.24 -6.68
C THR A 101 -10.73 -5.07 -7.59
N LYS A 102 -9.54 -4.50 -7.45
CA LYS A 102 -9.10 -3.33 -8.20
C LYS A 102 -8.04 -3.63 -9.27
N ARG A 103 -7.85 -4.90 -9.62
CA ARG A 103 -6.86 -5.26 -10.66
C ARG A 103 -7.18 -4.66 -12.03
N ASP A 104 -8.44 -4.47 -12.36
CA ASP A 104 -8.81 -3.84 -13.63
C ASP A 104 -8.34 -2.38 -13.70
N ASP A 105 -8.17 -1.74 -12.56
CA ASP A 105 -7.61 -0.39 -12.45
C ASP A 105 -6.09 -0.41 -12.26
N GLY A 106 -5.46 -1.57 -12.40
CA GLY A 106 -4.01 -1.72 -12.29
C GLY A 106 -3.45 -1.66 -10.88
N ALA A 107 -4.27 -1.95 -9.87
CA ALA A 107 -3.85 -1.86 -8.47
C ALA A 107 -2.72 -2.79 -8.10
N TYR A 108 -1.83 -2.33 -7.23
CA TYR A 108 -0.71 -3.10 -6.68
C TYR A 108 -0.93 -3.41 -5.20
N LEU A 109 -0.31 -4.49 -4.74
CA LEU A 109 -0.17 -4.78 -3.32
C LEU A 109 1.30 -4.59 -2.96
N VAL A 110 1.58 -3.65 -2.06
CA VAL A 110 2.93 -3.31 -1.63
C VAL A 110 3.20 -3.97 -0.28
N THR A 111 4.18 -4.84 -0.22
CA THR A 111 4.49 -5.60 0.98
C THR A 111 5.99 -5.81 1.15
N GLY A 112 6.44 -5.87 2.40
CA GLY A 112 7.80 -6.31 2.73
C GLY A 112 7.94 -7.83 2.76
N ASN A 113 6.84 -8.57 2.67
CA ASN A 113 6.79 -10.03 2.79
C ASN A 113 6.11 -10.66 1.58
N ILE A 114 6.73 -10.54 0.40
CA ILE A 114 6.14 -11.05 -0.85
C ILE A 114 5.80 -12.55 -0.76
N LYS A 115 6.57 -13.31 0.01
CA LYS A 115 6.36 -14.76 0.18
C LYS A 115 5.06 -15.10 0.89
N HIS A 116 4.43 -14.15 1.57
CA HIS A 116 3.15 -14.37 2.23
C HIS A 116 1.99 -14.36 1.25
N PHE A 117 2.22 -13.97 -0.01
CA PHE A 117 1.20 -13.84 -1.04
C PHE A 117 1.52 -14.70 -2.25
N PRO A 118 0.53 -15.01 -3.09
CA PRO A 118 0.80 -15.71 -4.34
C PRO A 118 1.78 -14.91 -5.20
N ALA A 119 2.71 -15.61 -5.86
CA ALA A 119 3.67 -14.97 -6.74
C ALA A 119 2.94 -14.42 -7.97
N CYS A 120 2.95 -13.11 -8.13
CA CYS A 120 2.31 -12.43 -9.24
C CYS A 120 2.89 -11.03 -9.43
N ARG A 121 2.68 -10.45 -10.61
CA ARG A 121 3.30 -9.17 -10.98
C ARG A 121 2.80 -7.98 -10.19
N PHE A 122 1.62 -8.08 -9.60
CA PHE A 122 1.06 -6.94 -8.86
C PHE A 122 1.33 -6.98 -7.36
N VAL A 123 2.00 -8.01 -6.86
CA VAL A 123 2.52 -8.05 -5.48
C VAL A 123 3.98 -7.66 -5.54
N VAL A 124 4.31 -6.50 -4.98
CA VAL A 124 5.60 -5.86 -5.17
C VAL A 124 6.19 -5.41 -3.83
N THR A 125 7.52 -5.29 -3.81
CA THR A 125 8.23 -4.70 -2.67
C THR A 125 8.11 -3.18 -2.72
N PRO A 126 8.39 -2.48 -1.60
CA PRO A 126 8.46 -1.02 -1.62
C PRO A 126 9.41 -0.48 -2.68
N ARG A 127 10.58 -1.08 -2.86
CA ARG A 127 11.55 -0.64 -3.87
C ARG A 127 10.97 -0.79 -5.28
N GLU A 128 10.39 -1.94 -5.58
CA GLU A 128 9.77 -2.17 -6.87
C GLU A 128 8.62 -1.19 -7.12
N PHE A 129 7.83 -0.90 -6.08
CA PHE A 129 6.72 0.03 -6.20
C PHE A 129 7.18 1.45 -6.49
N LEU A 130 8.27 1.89 -5.84
CA LEU A 130 8.85 3.21 -6.13
C LEU A 130 9.30 3.31 -7.58
N ASP A 131 9.89 2.26 -8.13
CA ASP A 131 10.30 2.24 -9.52
C ASP A 131 9.09 2.40 -10.45
N ILE A 132 7.95 1.82 -10.07
CA ILE A 132 6.70 1.98 -10.81
C ILE A 132 6.17 3.40 -10.72
N VAL A 133 6.11 3.96 -9.52
CA VAL A 133 5.56 5.31 -9.27
C VAL A 133 6.41 6.37 -9.92
N ASP A 134 7.72 6.23 -9.85
CA ASP A 134 8.68 7.21 -10.34
C ASP A 134 9.07 7.01 -11.80
N ALA A 135 8.59 5.95 -12.43
CA ALA A 135 8.85 5.71 -13.85
C ALA A 135 8.34 6.87 -14.69
N PRO A 136 9.10 7.30 -15.71
CA PRO A 136 8.61 8.31 -16.62
C PRO A 136 7.30 7.85 -17.24
N GLN A 137 6.25 8.63 -17.07
CA GLN A 137 5.00 8.33 -17.75
C GLN A 137 5.21 8.49 -19.23
N ARG A 138 5.10 7.39 -19.95
CA ARG A 138 4.92 7.48 -21.39
C ARG A 138 3.60 8.17 -21.58
N THR A 139 3.69 9.33 -22.11
CA THR A 139 2.50 10.04 -22.44
C THR A 139 1.75 9.23 -23.46
N MET A 140 0.56 8.85 -23.15
CA MET A 140 -0.43 8.33 -24.11
C MET A 140 -0.43 9.16 -25.39
N PHE A 141 -0.19 10.37 -25.23
CA PHE A 141 -0.02 11.40 -26.19
C PHE A 141 1.04 11.06 -27.24
N VAL A 142 2.24 10.68 -26.82
CA VAL A 142 3.30 10.25 -27.76
C VAL A 142 2.87 8.98 -28.48
N ASN A 143 2.26 8.05 -27.79
CA ASN A 143 1.78 6.81 -28.38
C ASN A 143 0.69 7.05 -29.41
N ASP A 144 -0.17 8.02 -29.15
CA ASP A 144 -1.26 8.35 -30.07
C ASP A 144 -0.71 8.94 -31.37
N PHE A 145 0.36 9.69 -31.31
CA PHE A 145 0.94 10.31 -32.48
C PHE A 145 1.92 9.42 -33.26
N SER A 146 2.39 8.36 -32.64
CA SER A 146 3.31 7.44 -33.32
C SER A 146 2.60 6.40 -34.17
N ARG A 147 1.30 6.51 -34.26
CA ARG A 147 0.50 5.63 -35.12
C ARG A 147 0.27 6.16 -36.50
#